data_62f9f2c994aaf53417c361dd640bfcf2
#
_entry.id   62f9f2c994aaf53417c361dd640bfcf2
#
_cell.length_a   1.000
_cell.length_b   1.000
_cell.length_c   1.000
_cell.angle_alpha   90.00
_cell.angle_beta   90.00
_cell.angle_gamma   90.00
#
_symmetry.space_group_name_H-M   'P 1'
#
loop_
_entity.id
_entity.type
_entity.pdbx_description
1 polymer ?
#
loop_
_entity_poly.entity_id
_entity_poly.type
_entity_poly.pdbx_seq_one_letter_code
_entity_poly.pdbx_strand_id
1 'polypeptide(L)'
;VESELESPKLPPSIHSLTTENLRILNKEEMAKRKRMGEETVTTTKRTQTQSKQAPSSNGGYRIHRLNVVNIFFDDGIPDYFQAAIDNIVKAKVPSEERRAVIHNTAERFYNCCREITNNRSMEANFVGLCRDALRDMLRPNISLQSEADWRYEFKPGISKGNPIFRDDQGAPAIKTPCPDITIGIGGKAFLNSLSSPVFSQTQAQEFLRRLQTEYDSLDQNEEKLLLTVMEGGLVFFPFATLEAKAYLTGKQISEAQNQAAVSGASALNFQLHLTEMVKSAASEFDDSEYQYPLFFSICTEGPYHELWAHYTCVEEGRRIFNMKLVEICNAMLKETIEDFFIAVDNVLRWGADTFLKSVADRMRLVAIKTLTQVDGTNPAN
;
A
#
# COMPACT_ATOMS: atom_id res chain seq x y z
N VAL A 1 1.52 -38.87 -55.11
CA VAL A 1 1.26 -37.48 -54.64
C VAL A 1 1.09 -37.57 -53.15
N GLU A 2 2.22 -37.49 -52.42
CA GLU A 2 2.26 -37.43 -50.97
C GLU A 2 2.06 -35.98 -50.54
N SER A 3 1.04 -35.70 -49.74
CA SER A 3 0.78 -34.41 -49.09
C SER A 3 1.57 -34.39 -47.77
N GLU A 4 2.62 -33.60 -47.74
CA GLU A 4 3.31 -33.27 -46.48
C GLU A 4 2.39 -32.51 -45.56
N LEU A 5 2.05 -33.11 -44.43
CA LEU A 5 1.42 -32.45 -43.28
C LEU A 5 2.51 -31.66 -42.55
N GLU A 6 2.49 -30.33 -42.72
CA GLU A 6 3.31 -29.43 -41.90
C GLU A 6 2.89 -29.54 -40.41
N SER A 7 3.83 -29.96 -39.58
CA SER A 7 3.69 -29.96 -38.13
C SER A 7 3.56 -28.51 -37.62
N PRO A 8 2.66 -28.23 -36.66
CA PRO A 8 2.53 -26.89 -36.11
C PRO A 8 3.82 -26.47 -35.40
N LYS A 9 4.40 -25.34 -35.83
CA LYS A 9 5.56 -24.70 -35.17
C LYS A 9 5.21 -24.35 -33.74
N LEU A 10 5.89 -24.95 -32.77
CA LEU A 10 5.84 -24.59 -31.39
C LEU A 10 6.28 -23.12 -31.21
N PRO A 11 5.61 -22.33 -30.36
CA PRO A 11 6.04 -20.97 -30.10
C PRO A 11 7.43 -20.97 -29.44
N PRO A 12 8.26 -19.93 -29.66
CA PRO A 12 9.58 -19.85 -29.08
C PRO A 12 9.50 -19.92 -27.57
N SER A 13 10.37 -20.77 -26.97
CA SER A 13 10.46 -20.94 -25.51
C SER A 13 10.76 -19.58 -24.86
N ILE A 14 9.93 -19.19 -23.93
CA ILE A 14 10.09 -17.95 -23.16
C ILE A 14 11.22 -18.19 -22.14
N HIS A 15 12.45 -17.80 -22.48
CA HIS A 15 13.63 -17.99 -21.64
C HIS A 15 13.85 -16.93 -20.56
N SER A 16 13.06 -15.86 -20.52
CA SER A 16 12.99 -14.93 -19.37
C SER A 16 11.71 -14.11 -19.42
N LEU A 17 11.04 -13.98 -18.27
CA LEU A 17 9.94 -13.03 -18.06
C LEU A 17 10.57 -11.65 -17.79
N THR A 18 10.99 -10.95 -18.83
CA THR A 18 11.36 -9.55 -18.73
C THR A 18 10.10 -8.68 -18.73
N THR A 19 10.17 -7.49 -18.14
CA THR A 19 9.09 -6.49 -18.15
C THR A 19 8.56 -6.23 -19.57
N GLU A 20 9.45 -6.29 -20.58
CA GLU A 20 9.12 -6.14 -21.99
C GLU A 20 8.29 -7.31 -22.53
N ASN A 21 8.64 -8.56 -22.17
CA ASN A 21 7.90 -9.76 -22.59
C ASN A 21 6.51 -9.81 -21.95
N LEU A 22 6.36 -9.35 -20.73
CA LEU A 22 5.05 -9.20 -20.06
C LEU A 22 4.19 -8.11 -20.72
N ARG A 23 4.79 -7.00 -21.16
CA ARG A 23 4.09 -5.96 -21.94
C ARG A 23 3.60 -6.48 -23.28
N ILE A 24 4.39 -7.31 -23.95
CA ILE A 24 4.02 -7.92 -25.24
C ILE A 24 2.86 -8.90 -25.05
N LEU A 25 2.93 -9.78 -24.04
CA LEU A 25 1.86 -10.73 -23.71
C LEU A 25 0.55 -10.03 -23.36
N ASN A 26 0.60 -8.98 -22.55
CA ASN A 26 -0.57 -8.17 -22.21
C ASN A 26 -1.17 -7.47 -23.44
N LYS A 27 -0.33 -7.01 -24.38
CA LYS A 27 -0.78 -6.34 -25.60
C LYS A 27 -1.47 -7.31 -26.56
N GLU A 28 -0.96 -8.54 -26.68
CA GLU A 28 -1.56 -9.59 -27.50
C GLU A 28 -2.87 -10.12 -26.92
N GLU A 29 -2.96 -10.25 -25.60
CA GLU A 29 -4.17 -10.68 -24.92
C GLU A 29 -5.28 -9.62 -24.98
N MET A 30 -4.93 -8.34 -24.86
CA MET A 30 -5.83 -7.22 -25.07
C MET A 30 -6.35 -7.18 -26.52
N ALA A 31 -5.51 -7.48 -27.50
CA ALA A 31 -5.92 -7.55 -28.91
C ALA A 31 -6.85 -8.74 -29.22
N LYS A 32 -6.64 -9.90 -28.57
CA LYS A 32 -7.53 -11.06 -28.66
C LYS A 32 -8.91 -10.78 -28.05
N ARG A 33 -8.97 -10.13 -26.88
CA ARG A 33 -10.25 -9.77 -26.21
C ARG A 33 -11.06 -8.77 -27.03
N LYS A 34 -10.42 -7.84 -27.74
CA LYS A 34 -11.09 -6.88 -28.61
C LYS A 34 -11.78 -7.54 -29.82
N ARG A 35 -11.23 -8.66 -30.32
CA ARG A 35 -11.81 -9.43 -31.42
C ARG A 35 -12.99 -10.34 -31.00
N MET A 36 -13.07 -10.74 -29.73
CA MET A 36 -14.17 -11.56 -29.19
C MET A 36 -15.38 -10.74 -28.69
N GLY A 37 -15.25 -9.42 -28.56
CA GLY A 37 -16.30 -8.54 -28.04
C GLY A 37 -17.27 -7.98 -29.09
N GLU A 38 -17.12 -8.30 -30.39
CA GLU A 38 -17.94 -7.75 -31.49
C GLU A 38 -19.13 -8.62 -31.92
N GLU A 39 -19.31 -9.81 -31.33
CA GLU A 39 -20.51 -10.62 -31.62
C GLU A 39 -21.38 -10.77 -30.36
N THR A 40 -22.42 -10.02 -30.28
CA THR A 40 -23.78 -10.22 -29.73
C THR A 40 -24.35 -8.96 -29.09
N VAL A 41 -25.06 -8.18 -29.91
CA VAL A 41 -26.00 -7.17 -29.39
C VAL A 41 -27.39 -7.80 -29.37
N THR A 42 -27.91 -8.10 -28.20
CA THR A 42 -29.35 -8.30 -27.98
C THR A 42 -29.82 -7.39 -26.83
N THR A 43 -30.67 -6.47 -27.22
CA THR A 43 -31.27 -5.42 -26.41
C THR A 43 -32.23 -5.99 -25.36
N THR A 44 -31.92 -5.88 -24.08
CA THR A 44 -32.95 -5.99 -23.02
C THR A 44 -32.86 -4.76 -22.13
N LYS A 45 -33.87 -3.90 -22.19
CA LYS A 45 -34.02 -2.74 -21.29
C LYS A 45 -34.22 -3.23 -19.84
N ARG A 46 -33.24 -3.03 -19.00
CA ARG A 46 -33.33 -3.22 -17.56
C ARG A 46 -33.15 -1.87 -16.88
N THR A 47 -34.18 -1.46 -16.13
CA THR A 47 -34.18 -0.25 -15.31
C THR A 47 -33.03 -0.31 -14.32
N GLN A 48 -32.00 0.51 -14.51
CA GLN A 48 -30.86 0.63 -13.63
C GLN A 48 -31.19 1.59 -12.49
N THR A 49 -31.27 1.06 -11.29
CA THR A 49 -31.01 1.84 -10.08
C THR A 49 -29.51 2.10 -10.02
N GLN A 50 -29.10 3.34 -10.26
CA GLN A 50 -27.70 3.74 -10.30
C GLN A 50 -27.06 3.61 -8.93
N SER A 51 -26.17 2.64 -8.73
CA SER A 51 -25.14 2.74 -7.68
C SER A 51 -24.09 3.73 -8.17
N LYS A 52 -23.90 4.81 -7.45
CA LYS A 52 -23.19 6.05 -7.84
C LYS A 52 -21.66 5.96 -7.85
N GLN A 53 -21.02 4.79 -7.88
CA GLN A 53 -19.55 4.66 -7.91
C GLN A 53 -19.13 3.80 -9.08
N ALA A 54 -18.27 4.36 -9.95
CA ALA A 54 -17.63 3.57 -11.01
C ALA A 54 -16.75 2.49 -10.37
N PRO A 55 -16.91 1.20 -10.77
CA PRO A 55 -16.07 0.13 -10.27
C PRO A 55 -14.58 0.39 -10.60
N SER A 56 -13.69 0.09 -9.68
CA SER A 56 -12.23 0.22 -9.85
C SER A 56 -11.65 -0.65 -10.99
N SER A 57 -12.43 -1.56 -11.52
CA SER A 57 -12.13 -2.44 -12.66
C SER A 57 -12.31 -1.79 -14.03
N ASN A 58 -12.85 -0.59 -14.11
CA ASN A 58 -13.01 0.09 -15.41
C ASN A 58 -11.63 0.49 -15.95
N GLY A 59 -11.30 0.08 -17.20
CA GLY A 59 -10.03 0.42 -17.88
C GLY A 59 -9.71 1.92 -17.95
N GLY A 60 -10.71 2.79 -17.81
CA GLY A 60 -10.56 4.24 -17.67
C GLY A 60 -10.29 4.72 -16.22
N TYR A 61 -10.35 3.87 -15.22
CA TYR A 61 -10.25 4.28 -13.82
C TYR A 61 -8.94 5.04 -13.51
N ARG A 62 -7.81 4.55 -14.00
CA ARG A 62 -6.50 5.22 -13.83
C ARG A 62 -6.51 6.62 -14.43
N ILE A 63 -6.92 6.74 -15.68
CA ILE A 63 -6.92 8.01 -16.43
C ILE A 63 -7.93 8.99 -15.82
N HIS A 64 -9.15 8.53 -15.56
CA HIS A 64 -10.28 9.40 -15.20
C HIS A 64 -10.47 9.59 -13.69
N ARG A 65 -9.76 8.83 -12.85
CA ARG A 65 -9.86 8.91 -11.39
C ARG A 65 -8.52 9.12 -10.72
N LEU A 66 -7.57 8.22 -10.94
CA LEU A 66 -6.28 8.29 -10.24
C LEU A 66 -5.42 9.45 -10.72
N ASN A 67 -5.27 9.65 -12.03
CA ASN A 67 -4.46 10.76 -12.57
C ASN A 67 -5.03 12.14 -12.21
N VAL A 68 -6.36 12.24 -12.03
CA VAL A 68 -7.00 13.51 -11.62
C VAL A 68 -6.60 13.93 -10.21
N VAL A 69 -6.27 12.97 -9.36
CA VAL A 69 -5.76 13.19 -8.00
C VAL A 69 -4.24 13.01 -7.91
N ASN A 70 -3.54 13.07 -9.05
CA ASN A 70 -2.09 12.97 -9.17
C ASN A 70 -1.52 11.64 -8.67
N ILE A 71 -2.21 10.53 -8.89
CA ILE A 71 -1.69 9.18 -8.64
C ILE A 71 -1.32 8.54 -9.98
N PHE A 72 -0.05 8.11 -10.11
CA PHE A 72 0.52 7.56 -11.33
C PHE A 72 1.20 6.20 -11.10
N PHE A 73 1.40 5.45 -12.19
CA PHE A 73 2.04 4.14 -12.18
C PHE A 73 3.28 4.16 -13.05
N ASP A 74 4.40 3.66 -12.50
CA ASP A 74 5.67 3.46 -13.20
C ASP A 74 6.25 4.71 -13.92
N ASP A 75 5.78 5.90 -13.62
CA ASP A 75 6.37 7.13 -14.13
C ASP A 75 7.71 7.38 -13.43
N GLY A 76 8.78 7.44 -14.24
CA GLY A 76 10.19 7.61 -13.89
C GLY A 76 10.52 7.85 -12.42
N ILE A 77 11.20 6.90 -11.77
CA ILE A 77 11.58 7.06 -10.36
C ILE A 77 12.85 7.90 -10.24
N PRO A 78 12.89 8.92 -9.36
CA PRO A 78 14.14 9.61 -9.05
C PRO A 78 15.16 8.66 -8.42
N ASP A 79 16.44 8.82 -8.79
CA ASP A 79 17.53 7.91 -8.37
C ASP A 79 17.61 7.70 -6.86
N TYR A 80 17.37 8.75 -6.08
CA TYR A 80 17.41 8.67 -4.61
C TYR A 80 16.28 7.79 -4.04
N PHE A 81 15.08 7.79 -4.65
CA PHE A 81 14.02 6.87 -4.26
C PHE A 81 14.34 5.44 -4.68
N GLN A 82 14.87 5.25 -5.89
CA GLN A 82 15.30 3.93 -6.34
C GLN A 82 16.34 3.34 -5.39
N ALA A 83 17.35 4.13 -5.01
CA ALA A 83 18.36 3.70 -4.05
C ALA A 83 17.76 3.36 -2.68
N ALA A 84 16.82 4.16 -2.17
CA ALA A 84 16.15 3.89 -0.90
C ALA A 84 15.33 2.59 -0.94
N ILE A 85 14.56 2.37 -2.01
CA ILE A 85 13.77 1.14 -2.21
C ILE A 85 14.69 -0.07 -2.33
N ASP A 86 15.75 0.01 -3.14
CA ASP A 86 16.71 -1.07 -3.32
C ASP A 86 17.43 -1.44 -2.02
N ASN A 87 17.80 -0.46 -1.21
CA ASN A 87 18.41 -0.68 0.11
C ASN A 87 17.46 -1.41 1.08
N ILE A 88 16.16 -1.20 0.95
CA ILE A 88 15.16 -1.91 1.76
C ILE A 88 14.96 -3.31 1.19
N VAL A 89 14.52 -3.41 -0.06
CA VAL A 89 13.99 -4.66 -0.65
C VAL A 89 15.09 -5.69 -0.91
N LYS A 90 16.27 -5.25 -1.38
CA LYS A 90 17.42 -6.11 -1.71
C LYS A 90 18.37 -6.32 -0.55
N ALA A 91 17.99 -5.93 0.66
CA ALA A 91 18.83 -6.12 1.83
C ALA A 91 19.05 -7.60 2.14
N LYS A 92 20.23 -7.94 2.66
CA LYS A 92 20.56 -9.33 3.02
C LYS A 92 19.68 -9.81 4.19
N VAL A 93 19.24 -11.05 4.13
CA VAL A 93 18.58 -11.71 5.26
C VAL A 93 19.56 -11.77 6.45
N PRO A 94 19.13 -11.33 7.66
CA PRO A 94 20.04 -11.07 8.78
C PRO A 94 20.66 -12.33 9.38
N SER A 95 19.98 -13.48 9.33
CA SER A 95 20.49 -14.72 9.92
C SER A 95 19.97 -15.97 9.21
N GLU A 96 20.63 -17.11 9.43
CA GLU A 96 20.18 -18.40 8.90
C GLU A 96 18.85 -18.86 9.53
N GLU A 97 18.60 -18.55 10.80
CA GLU A 97 17.31 -18.85 11.45
C GLU A 97 16.18 -18.10 10.73
N ARG A 98 16.42 -16.82 10.38
CA ARG A 98 15.42 -16.05 9.64
C ARG A 98 15.22 -16.56 8.22
N ARG A 99 16.29 -16.97 7.56
CA ARG A 99 16.23 -17.60 6.25
C ARG A 99 15.39 -18.89 6.32
N ALA A 100 15.58 -19.71 7.35
CA ALA A 100 14.79 -20.93 7.55
C ALA A 100 13.29 -20.63 7.74
N VAL A 101 12.94 -19.57 8.48
CA VAL A 101 11.53 -19.12 8.63
C VAL A 101 10.95 -18.76 7.26
N ILE A 102 11.66 -17.95 6.48
CA ILE A 102 11.22 -17.53 5.14
C ILE A 102 11.05 -18.74 4.23
N HIS A 103 12.04 -19.62 4.18
CA HIS A 103 12.01 -20.84 3.37
C HIS A 103 10.80 -21.73 3.72
N ASN A 104 10.59 -22.02 4.99
CA ASN A 104 9.46 -22.84 5.45
C ASN A 104 8.11 -22.20 5.13
N THR A 105 8.01 -20.88 5.27
CA THR A 105 6.81 -20.13 4.91
C THR A 105 6.56 -20.19 3.41
N ALA A 106 7.60 -20.02 2.60
CA ALA A 106 7.55 -20.10 1.14
C ALA A 106 7.10 -21.49 0.66
N GLU A 107 7.65 -22.55 1.24
CA GLU A 107 7.28 -23.92 0.90
C GLU A 107 5.83 -24.24 1.25
N ARG A 108 5.39 -23.84 2.44
CA ARG A 108 3.99 -24.00 2.85
C ARG A 108 3.06 -23.20 1.95
N PHE A 109 3.40 -21.95 1.65
CA PHE A 109 2.64 -21.07 0.77
C PHE A 109 2.47 -21.70 -0.63
N TYR A 110 3.56 -22.21 -1.22
CA TYR A 110 3.54 -22.89 -2.50
C TYR A 110 2.54 -24.05 -2.52
N ASN A 111 2.62 -24.94 -1.52
CA ASN A 111 1.75 -26.12 -1.45
C ASN A 111 0.28 -25.72 -1.30
N CYS A 112 -0.04 -24.79 -0.39
CA CYS A 112 -1.40 -24.30 -0.19
C CYS A 112 -1.93 -23.55 -1.40
N CYS A 113 -1.10 -22.72 -2.06
CA CYS A 113 -1.51 -21.96 -3.24
C CYS A 113 -1.91 -22.91 -4.39
N ARG A 114 -1.16 -23.98 -4.63
CA ARG A 114 -1.50 -24.99 -5.63
C ARG A 114 -2.83 -25.69 -5.33
N GLU A 115 -3.06 -26.04 -4.07
CA GLU A 115 -4.30 -26.67 -3.65
C GLU A 115 -5.50 -25.74 -3.84
N ILE A 116 -5.39 -24.47 -3.39
CA ILE A 116 -6.42 -23.45 -3.53
C ILE A 116 -6.71 -23.19 -5.03
N THR A 117 -5.70 -23.06 -5.86
CA THR A 117 -5.85 -22.77 -7.29
C THR A 117 -6.55 -23.93 -8.00
N ASN A 118 -6.19 -25.18 -7.71
CA ASN A 118 -6.81 -26.37 -8.29
C ASN A 118 -8.30 -26.51 -7.92
N ASN A 119 -8.69 -26.05 -6.74
CA ASN A 119 -10.05 -26.12 -6.24
C ASN A 119 -10.92 -24.91 -6.63
N ARG A 120 -10.44 -24.00 -7.48
CA ARG A 120 -11.14 -22.77 -7.92
C ARG A 120 -11.66 -21.93 -6.75
N SER A 121 -10.84 -21.74 -5.75
CA SER A 121 -11.22 -21.12 -4.48
C SER A 121 -11.53 -19.62 -4.60
N MET A 122 -12.27 -19.10 -3.61
CA MET A 122 -12.68 -17.72 -3.50
C MET A 122 -11.51 -16.80 -3.10
N GLU A 123 -11.67 -15.49 -3.33
CA GLU A 123 -10.75 -14.40 -2.90
C GLU A 123 -10.32 -14.53 -1.44
N ALA A 124 -11.28 -14.82 -0.54
CA ALA A 124 -11.02 -14.98 0.88
C ALA A 124 -9.96 -16.05 1.22
N ASN A 125 -9.85 -17.10 0.41
CA ASN A 125 -8.85 -18.15 0.63
C ASN A 125 -7.44 -17.68 0.33
N PHE A 126 -7.27 -16.86 -0.73
CA PHE A 126 -5.99 -16.23 -1.04
C PHE A 126 -5.61 -15.16 -0.01
N VAL A 127 -6.57 -14.34 0.44
CA VAL A 127 -6.36 -13.39 1.54
C VAL A 127 -5.94 -14.13 2.82
N GLY A 128 -6.62 -15.23 3.14
CA GLY A 128 -6.28 -16.10 4.28
C GLY A 128 -4.85 -16.63 4.19
N LEU A 129 -4.48 -17.18 3.04
CA LEU A 129 -3.13 -17.72 2.80
C LEU A 129 -2.05 -16.63 2.93
N CYS A 130 -2.27 -15.46 2.34
CA CYS A 130 -1.35 -14.33 2.47
C CYS A 130 -1.24 -13.84 3.92
N ARG A 131 -2.38 -13.79 4.65
CA ARG A 131 -2.40 -13.40 6.07
C ARG A 131 -1.58 -14.37 6.92
N ASP A 132 -1.71 -15.67 6.69
CA ASP A 132 -0.96 -16.67 7.42
C ASP A 132 0.54 -16.60 7.13
N ALA A 133 0.93 -16.39 5.87
CA ALA A 133 2.32 -16.17 5.50
C ALA A 133 2.90 -14.90 6.17
N LEU A 134 2.15 -13.80 6.16
CA LEU A 134 2.56 -12.56 6.85
C LEU A 134 2.70 -12.78 8.36
N ARG A 135 1.79 -13.57 8.99
CA ARG A 135 1.88 -13.89 10.43
C ARG A 135 3.11 -14.69 10.78
N ASP A 136 3.49 -15.66 9.95
CA ASP A 136 4.71 -16.45 10.18
C ASP A 136 5.98 -15.60 10.12
N MET A 137 5.97 -14.58 9.25
CA MET A 137 7.06 -13.63 9.10
C MET A 137 6.93 -12.41 10.01
N LEU A 138 5.87 -12.33 10.83
CA LEU A 138 5.59 -11.15 11.63
C LEU A 138 6.74 -10.85 12.62
N ARG A 139 7.03 -9.58 12.80
CA ARG A 139 8.01 -9.08 13.78
C ARG A 139 7.30 -8.49 15.00
N PRO A 140 7.93 -8.51 16.19
CA PRO A 140 7.29 -8.09 17.46
C PRO A 140 6.68 -6.69 17.44
N ASN A 141 7.23 -5.80 16.61
CA ASN A 141 6.83 -4.40 16.56
C ASN A 141 5.70 -4.12 15.54
N ILE A 142 5.27 -5.14 14.81
CA ILE A 142 4.29 -5.01 13.73
C ILE A 142 2.95 -5.60 14.14
N SER A 143 1.88 -4.95 13.70
CA SER A 143 0.51 -5.44 13.80
C SER A 143 -0.15 -5.50 12.43
N LEU A 144 -1.08 -6.43 12.28
CA LEU A 144 -1.92 -6.59 11.09
C LEU A 144 -3.37 -6.26 11.46
N GLN A 145 -4.05 -5.53 10.58
CA GLN A 145 -5.48 -5.22 10.67
C GLN A 145 -6.15 -5.62 9.38
N SER A 146 -7.22 -6.40 9.43
CA SER A 146 -7.98 -6.81 8.24
C SER A 146 -9.24 -5.97 8.07
N GLU A 147 -9.58 -5.69 6.80
CA GLU A 147 -10.86 -5.13 6.36
C GLU A 147 -11.33 -3.92 7.17
N ALA A 148 -10.42 -2.99 7.46
CA ALA A 148 -10.72 -1.76 8.17
C ALA A 148 -10.80 -0.58 7.21
N ASP A 149 -11.90 0.17 7.26
CA ASP A 149 -12.03 1.42 6.52
C ASP A 149 -11.01 2.44 7.03
N TRP A 150 -10.32 3.07 6.08
CA TRP A 150 -9.41 4.16 6.39
C TRP A 150 -10.17 5.48 6.45
N ARG A 151 -9.57 6.47 7.09
CA ARG A 151 -10.11 7.82 7.15
C ARG A 151 -10.05 8.48 5.79
N TYR A 152 -11.14 9.11 5.38
CA TYR A 152 -11.26 9.79 4.08
C TYR A 152 -10.40 11.06 4.00
N GLU A 153 -10.03 11.66 5.13
CA GLU A 153 -9.28 12.91 5.25
C GLU A 153 -7.89 12.82 4.63
N PHE A 154 -7.30 11.63 4.62
CA PHE A 154 -5.98 11.39 4.04
C PHE A 154 -6.02 11.06 2.54
N LYS A 155 -7.18 10.95 1.93
CA LYS A 155 -7.25 10.77 0.48
C LYS A 155 -6.63 11.95 -0.26
N PRO A 156 -5.86 11.70 -1.32
CA PRO A 156 -5.37 12.79 -2.17
C PRO A 156 -6.54 13.61 -2.69
N GLY A 157 -6.45 14.93 -2.48
CA GLY A 157 -7.44 15.89 -2.98
C GLY A 157 -7.23 16.24 -4.45
N ILE A 158 -8.26 16.76 -5.11
CA ILE A 158 -8.11 17.35 -6.42
C ILE A 158 -7.27 18.62 -6.29
N SER A 159 -6.22 18.77 -7.10
CA SER A 159 -5.49 20.03 -7.22
C SER A 159 -6.45 21.18 -7.55
N LYS A 160 -6.40 22.26 -6.77
CA LYS A 160 -7.20 23.46 -7.03
C LYS A 160 -6.90 23.93 -8.46
N GLY A 161 -7.86 23.81 -9.36
CA GLY A 161 -7.72 24.25 -10.76
C GLY A 161 -8.14 23.24 -11.83
N ASN A 162 -8.45 21.99 -11.49
CA ASN A 162 -8.97 21.05 -12.45
C ASN A 162 -10.49 20.83 -12.27
N PRO A 163 -11.34 21.51 -13.08
CA PRO A 163 -12.81 21.52 -12.90
C PRO A 163 -13.51 20.25 -13.39
N ILE A 164 -12.78 19.25 -13.94
CA ILE A 164 -13.36 18.29 -14.88
C ILE A 164 -14.11 17.12 -14.21
N PHE A 165 -13.80 16.76 -12.96
CA PHE A 165 -14.44 15.59 -12.34
C PHE A 165 -14.78 15.84 -10.86
N ARG A 166 -15.94 16.42 -10.66
CA ARG A 166 -16.60 16.41 -9.35
C ARG A 166 -17.72 15.37 -9.41
N ASP A 167 -17.89 14.56 -8.35
CA ASP A 167 -19.16 13.94 -8.10
C ASP A 167 -20.22 15.03 -7.88
N ASP A 168 -21.49 14.65 -7.78
CA ASP A 168 -22.59 15.59 -7.53
C ASP A 168 -22.42 16.43 -6.25
N GLN A 169 -21.36 16.15 -5.45
CA GLN A 169 -20.99 16.82 -4.19
C GLN A 169 -19.64 17.55 -4.28
N GLY A 170 -18.96 17.49 -5.42
CA GLY A 170 -17.73 18.23 -5.69
C GLY A 170 -16.42 17.52 -5.29
N ALA A 171 -16.47 16.28 -4.83
CA ALA A 171 -15.29 15.48 -4.48
C ALA A 171 -14.89 14.50 -5.59
N PRO A 172 -13.60 14.17 -5.77
CA PRO A 172 -13.22 13.11 -6.67
C PRO A 172 -13.80 11.80 -6.15
N ALA A 173 -14.49 11.08 -7.02
CA ALA A 173 -15.07 9.79 -6.67
C ALA A 173 -14.01 8.68 -6.62
N ILE A 174 -12.89 8.90 -5.93
CA ILE A 174 -11.99 7.81 -5.50
C ILE A 174 -12.54 7.21 -4.22
N LYS A 175 -12.63 5.89 -4.21
CA LYS A 175 -13.13 5.13 -3.08
C LYS A 175 -12.21 5.34 -1.86
N THR A 176 -12.78 5.42 -0.67
CA THR A 176 -12.00 5.38 0.57
C THR A 176 -11.28 4.03 0.67
N PRO A 177 -9.99 3.99 1.05
CA PRO A 177 -9.27 2.74 1.21
C PRO A 177 -9.93 1.84 2.27
N CYS A 178 -10.04 0.56 1.95
CA CYS A 178 -10.39 -0.52 2.86
C CYS A 178 -9.56 -1.75 2.46
N PRO A 179 -8.26 -1.76 2.77
CA PRO A 179 -7.37 -2.84 2.38
C PRO A 179 -7.79 -4.17 3.02
N ASP A 180 -7.59 -5.27 2.27
CA ASP A 180 -7.80 -6.61 2.81
C ASP A 180 -6.92 -6.86 4.04
N ILE A 181 -5.68 -6.34 4.03
CA ILE A 181 -4.79 -6.33 5.19
C ILE A 181 -4.01 -5.01 5.22
N THR A 182 -4.07 -4.31 6.35
CA THR A 182 -3.19 -3.18 6.69
C THR A 182 -2.06 -3.66 7.58
N ILE A 183 -0.83 -3.28 7.28
CA ILE A 183 0.39 -3.64 8.00
C ILE A 183 1.01 -2.35 8.55
N GLY A 184 1.25 -2.28 9.85
CA GLY A 184 1.85 -1.10 10.45
C GLY A 184 2.39 -1.37 11.85
N ILE A 185 2.72 -0.31 12.56
CA ILE A 185 3.33 -0.38 13.88
C ILE A 185 2.29 -0.79 14.92
N GLY A 186 2.61 -1.77 15.78
CA GLY A 186 1.77 -2.16 16.90
C GLY A 186 1.77 -1.10 18.00
N GLY A 187 0.61 -0.83 18.63
CA GLY A 187 0.46 0.24 19.62
C GLY A 187 1.42 0.14 20.81
N LYS A 188 1.67 -1.08 21.32
CA LYS A 188 2.64 -1.31 22.40
C LYS A 188 4.07 -0.99 21.97
N ALA A 189 4.45 -1.39 20.76
CA ALA A 189 5.77 -1.13 20.20
C ALA A 189 5.97 0.37 19.98
N PHE A 190 4.96 1.04 19.46
CA PHE A 190 4.98 2.48 19.26
C PHE A 190 5.15 3.24 20.58
N LEU A 191 4.35 2.90 21.60
CA LEU A 191 4.46 3.49 22.93
C LEU A 191 5.87 3.32 23.54
N ASN A 192 6.43 2.11 23.45
CA ASN A 192 7.78 1.82 23.94
C ASN A 192 8.84 2.64 23.19
N SER A 193 8.69 2.78 21.86
CA SER A 193 9.64 3.54 21.03
C SER A 193 9.49 5.06 21.22
N LEU A 194 8.30 5.53 21.56
CA LEU A 194 8.06 6.94 21.86
C LEU A 194 8.71 7.34 23.20
N SER A 195 8.81 6.41 24.14
CA SER A 195 9.43 6.63 25.45
C SER A 195 10.95 6.80 25.33
N SER A 196 11.51 7.67 26.18
CA SER A 196 12.94 7.96 26.25
C SER A 196 13.31 8.41 27.67
N PRO A 197 14.60 8.59 28.01
CA PRO A 197 15.00 9.15 29.33
C PRO A 197 14.41 10.54 29.61
N VAL A 198 14.14 11.33 28.59
CA VAL A 198 13.54 12.68 28.69
C VAL A 198 12.03 12.69 28.47
N PHE A 199 11.43 11.59 28.07
CA PHE A 199 10.01 11.45 27.79
C PHE A 199 9.52 10.08 28.29
N SER A 200 9.06 10.06 29.52
CA SER A 200 8.70 8.81 30.22
C SER A 200 7.53 8.08 29.56
N GLN A 201 7.40 6.79 29.83
CA GLN A 201 6.30 5.98 29.33
C GLN A 201 4.91 6.53 29.74
N THR A 202 4.81 7.06 30.97
CA THR A 202 3.57 7.68 31.46
C THR A 202 3.23 8.94 30.64
N GLN A 203 4.22 9.78 30.37
CA GLN A 203 4.03 10.96 29.51
C GLN A 203 3.66 10.58 28.08
N ALA A 204 4.29 9.55 27.54
CA ALA A 204 3.95 9.02 26.22
C ALA A 204 2.50 8.51 26.17
N GLN A 205 2.06 7.75 27.17
CA GLN A 205 0.67 7.29 27.27
C GLN A 205 -0.30 8.46 27.36
N GLU A 206 -0.03 9.44 28.20
CA GLU A 206 -0.89 10.61 28.37
C GLU A 206 -0.96 11.45 27.09
N PHE A 207 0.17 11.64 26.41
CA PHE A 207 0.21 12.33 25.13
C PHE A 207 -0.67 11.63 24.08
N LEU A 208 -0.53 10.30 23.92
CA LEU A 208 -1.33 9.52 22.98
C LEU A 208 -2.82 9.57 23.35
N ARG A 209 -3.15 9.50 24.64
CA ARG A 209 -4.53 9.61 25.13
C ARG A 209 -5.12 10.97 24.79
N ARG A 210 -4.39 12.06 25.00
CA ARG A 210 -4.84 13.42 24.66
C ARG A 210 -5.13 13.55 23.17
N LEU A 211 -4.24 13.09 22.30
CA LEU A 211 -4.45 13.13 20.87
C LEU A 211 -5.73 12.40 20.44
N GLN A 212 -6.06 11.28 21.08
CA GLN A 212 -7.30 10.56 20.80
C GLN A 212 -8.53 11.30 21.34
N THR A 213 -8.47 11.85 22.55
CA THR A 213 -9.60 12.52 23.20
C THR A 213 -9.91 13.89 22.57
N GLU A 214 -8.88 14.65 22.25
CA GLU A 214 -9.02 15.94 21.58
C GLU A 214 -9.59 15.79 20.16
N TYR A 215 -9.30 14.66 19.49
CA TYR A 215 -9.91 14.34 18.21
C TYR A 215 -11.43 14.18 18.29
N ASP A 216 -11.95 13.58 19.37
CA ASP A 216 -13.39 13.34 19.56
C ASP A 216 -14.15 14.59 19.95
N SER A 217 -13.46 15.63 20.45
CA SER A 217 -14.07 16.83 21.08
C SER A 217 -14.00 18.10 20.24
N LEU A 218 -13.24 18.13 19.13
CA LEU A 218 -12.93 19.37 18.41
C LEU A 218 -13.83 19.64 17.19
N ASP A 219 -14.13 20.92 17.02
CA ASP A 219 -14.80 21.50 15.86
C ASP A 219 -14.03 21.17 14.54
N GLN A 220 -14.76 20.99 13.44
CA GLN A 220 -14.27 20.42 12.16
C GLN A 220 -13.18 21.24 11.44
N ASN A 221 -12.70 22.34 12.00
CA ASN A 221 -11.82 23.30 11.33
C ASN A 221 -10.36 23.30 11.79
N GLU A 222 -9.96 22.52 12.79
CA GLU A 222 -8.58 22.50 13.27
C GLU A 222 -7.79 21.31 12.68
N GLU A 223 -6.54 21.57 12.26
CA GLU A 223 -5.61 20.52 11.81
C GLU A 223 -5.31 19.59 12.96
N LYS A 224 -5.76 18.32 12.84
CA LYS A 224 -5.69 17.32 13.91
C LYS A 224 -4.57 16.33 13.64
N LEU A 225 -3.77 16.05 14.65
CA LEU A 225 -2.82 14.94 14.59
C LEU A 225 -3.56 13.63 14.79
N LEU A 226 -3.66 12.87 13.73
CA LEU A 226 -4.21 11.53 13.79
C LEU A 226 -3.06 10.51 13.96
N LEU A 227 -3.25 9.54 14.84
CA LEU A 227 -2.25 8.49 15.10
C LEU A 227 -2.40 7.30 14.17
N THR A 228 -3.53 7.19 13.52
CA THR A 228 -3.85 6.08 12.64
C THR A 228 -4.76 6.53 11.51
N VAL A 229 -4.58 5.91 10.36
CA VAL A 229 -5.47 6.10 9.20
C VAL A 229 -6.84 5.42 9.38
N MET A 230 -7.01 4.62 10.44
CA MET A 230 -8.23 3.85 10.72
C MET A 230 -8.88 4.31 12.02
N GLU A 231 -10.20 4.32 12.07
CA GLU A 231 -10.95 4.55 13.30
C GLU A 231 -10.83 3.32 14.23
N GLY A 232 -10.49 3.57 15.51
CA GLY A 232 -10.37 2.50 16.51
C GLY A 232 -9.30 1.43 16.20
N GLY A 233 -8.39 1.69 15.26
CA GLY A 233 -7.41 0.72 14.80
C GLY A 233 -6.31 0.41 15.82
N LEU A 234 -5.86 -0.85 15.80
CA LEU A 234 -4.72 -1.32 16.59
C LEU A 234 -3.37 -1.08 15.89
N VAL A 235 -3.42 -0.62 14.65
CA VAL A 235 -2.27 -0.36 13.80
C VAL A 235 -2.02 1.15 13.72
N PHE A 236 -0.85 1.56 14.17
CA PHE A 236 -0.36 2.92 14.07
C PHE A 236 0.58 3.03 12.87
N PHE A 237 0.55 4.16 12.18
CA PHE A 237 1.44 4.44 11.07
C PHE A 237 1.62 3.25 10.13
N PRO A 238 0.63 2.95 9.29
CA PRO A 238 0.74 1.88 8.32
C PRO A 238 1.89 2.18 7.35
N PHE A 239 2.66 1.14 7.04
CA PHE A 239 3.76 1.22 6.08
C PHE A 239 3.61 0.24 4.92
N ALA A 240 2.64 -0.67 4.99
CA ALA A 240 2.28 -1.53 3.88
C ALA A 240 0.80 -1.98 3.93
N THR A 241 0.29 -2.42 2.77
CA THR A 241 -1.02 -3.07 2.63
C THR A 241 -0.95 -4.30 1.75
N LEU A 242 -1.99 -5.14 1.84
CA LEU A 242 -2.25 -6.20 0.90
C LEU A 242 -3.66 -6.01 0.32
N GLU A 243 -3.77 -6.10 -1.00
CA GLU A 243 -5.00 -6.09 -1.79
C GLU A 243 -5.07 -7.36 -2.62
N ALA A 244 -6.12 -8.13 -2.48
CA ALA A 244 -6.31 -9.40 -3.16
C ALA A 244 -7.51 -9.39 -4.10
N LYS A 245 -7.40 -10.12 -5.19
CA LYS A 245 -8.52 -10.39 -6.10
C LYS A 245 -8.61 -11.89 -6.36
N ALA A 246 -9.85 -12.34 -6.51
CA ALA A 246 -10.12 -13.75 -6.76
C ALA A 246 -9.65 -14.16 -8.16
N TYR A 247 -8.98 -15.28 -8.23
CA TYR A 247 -8.60 -15.91 -9.49
C TYR A 247 -9.85 -16.37 -10.26
N LEU A 248 -9.90 -16.11 -11.55
CA LEU A 248 -10.99 -16.52 -12.48
C LEU A 248 -12.35 -15.84 -12.28
N THR A 249 -12.47 -14.77 -11.51
CA THR A 249 -13.75 -14.06 -11.32
C THR A 249 -13.99 -12.92 -12.30
N GLY A 250 -13.05 -12.67 -13.22
CA GLY A 250 -13.09 -11.49 -14.12
C GLY A 250 -12.62 -10.20 -13.46
N LYS A 251 -12.34 -10.21 -12.15
CA LYS A 251 -11.60 -9.17 -11.47
C LYS A 251 -10.12 -9.38 -11.77
N GLN A 252 -9.43 -8.30 -12.12
CA GLN A 252 -8.03 -8.35 -12.54
C GLN A 252 -7.12 -7.80 -11.45
N ILE A 253 -5.84 -8.20 -11.48
CA ILE A 253 -4.82 -7.64 -10.61
C ILE A 253 -4.77 -6.10 -10.67
N SER A 254 -5.11 -5.51 -11.83
CA SER A 254 -5.24 -4.06 -11.99
C SER A 254 -6.26 -3.41 -11.05
N GLU A 255 -7.25 -4.16 -10.55
CA GLU A 255 -8.20 -3.66 -9.54
C GLU A 255 -7.54 -3.62 -8.16
N ALA A 256 -6.76 -4.64 -7.79
CA ALA A 256 -5.94 -4.63 -6.57
C ALA A 256 -4.92 -3.49 -6.62
N GLN A 257 -4.22 -3.32 -7.75
CA GLN A 257 -3.28 -2.22 -7.96
C GLN A 257 -3.93 -0.84 -7.80
N ASN A 258 -5.14 -0.65 -8.37
CA ASN A 258 -5.88 0.62 -8.25
C ASN A 258 -6.29 0.91 -6.79
N GLN A 259 -6.68 -0.10 -6.03
CA GLN A 259 -6.98 0.04 -4.60
C GLN A 259 -5.71 0.35 -3.80
N ALA A 260 -4.63 -0.41 -4.03
CA ALA A 260 -3.33 -0.18 -3.42
C ALA A 260 -2.76 1.21 -3.71
N ALA A 261 -2.97 1.74 -4.93
CA ALA A 261 -2.54 3.08 -5.30
C ALA A 261 -3.21 4.17 -4.44
N VAL A 262 -4.51 4.03 -4.16
CA VAL A 262 -5.22 4.98 -3.27
C VAL A 262 -4.78 4.80 -1.83
N SER A 263 -4.60 3.56 -1.35
CA SER A 263 -4.10 3.27 0.00
C SER A 263 -2.70 3.84 0.20
N GLY A 264 -1.79 3.64 -0.77
CA GLY A 264 -0.43 4.17 -0.75
C GLY A 264 -0.39 5.69 -0.72
N ALA A 265 -1.15 6.36 -1.58
CA ALA A 265 -1.23 7.81 -1.61
C ALA A 265 -1.80 8.38 -0.30
N SER A 266 -2.81 7.72 0.29
CA SER A 266 -3.38 8.11 1.58
C SER A 266 -2.37 7.95 2.73
N ALA A 267 -1.61 6.85 2.76
CA ALA A 267 -0.57 6.63 3.75
C ALA A 267 0.58 7.63 3.63
N LEU A 268 0.97 7.97 2.39
CA LEU A 268 1.99 9.00 2.14
C LEU A 268 1.52 10.38 2.59
N ASN A 269 0.25 10.75 2.35
CA ASN A 269 -0.33 11.99 2.87
C ASN A 269 -0.29 12.04 4.40
N PHE A 270 -0.58 10.91 5.06
CA PHE A 270 -0.49 10.81 6.50
C PHE A 270 0.94 11.03 7.03
N GLN A 271 1.94 10.46 6.35
CA GLN A 271 3.35 10.69 6.70
C GLN A 271 3.80 12.15 6.46
N LEU A 272 3.31 12.76 5.38
CA LEU A 272 3.58 14.18 5.08
C LEU A 272 2.97 15.10 6.13
N HIS A 273 1.75 14.82 6.56
CA HIS A 273 1.09 15.58 7.62
C HIS A 273 1.92 15.56 8.92
N LEU A 274 2.44 14.40 9.31
CA LEU A 274 3.38 14.32 10.44
C LEU A 274 4.62 15.20 10.22
N THR A 275 5.18 15.21 9.02
CA THR A 275 6.36 16.04 8.70
C THR A 275 6.04 17.54 8.84
N GLU A 276 4.88 18.00 8.38
CA GLU A 276 4.44 19.38 8.53
C GLU A 276 4.27 19.78 10.00
N MET A 277 3.70 18.90 10.80
CA MET A 277 3.57 19.11 12.24
C MET A 277 4.92 19.24 12.93
N VAL A 278 5.89 18.40 12.57
CA VAL A 278 7.25 18.47 13.11
C VAL A 278 7.93 19.78 12.72
N LYS A 279 7.82 20.23 11.46
CA LYS A 279 8.33 21.53 11.01
C LYS A 279 7.71 22.68 11.82
N SER A 280 6.43 22.61 12.09
CA SER A 280 5.75 23.58 12.96
C SER A 280 6.21 23.49 14.41
N ALA A 281 6.65 22.32 14.87
CA ALA A 281 7.10 22.09 16.24
C ALA A 281 8.56 22.48 16.48
N ALA A 282 9.45 22.25 15.54
CA ALA A 282 10.89 22.47 15.65
C ALA A 282 11.36 23.35 14.47
N SER A 283 11.77 24.60 14.80
CA SER A 283 12.20 25.58 13.79
C SER A 283 13.51 25.21 13.07
N GLU A 284 14.32 24.32 13.65
CA GLU A 284 15.60 23.85 13.12
C GLU A 284 15.52 22.38 12.64
N PHE A 285 14.33 21.91 12.30
CA PHE A 285 14.14 20.55 11.83
C PHE A 285 14.81 20.32 10.47
N ASP A 286 15.82 19.47 10.44
CA ASP A 286 16.47 19.04 9.19
C ASP A 286 15.74 17.84 8.59
N ASP A 287 15.00 18.07 7.51
CA ASP A 287 14.31 17.01 6.77
C ASP A 287 15.27 15.96 6.17
N SER A 288 16.56 16.32 5.97
CA SER A 288 17.52 15.42 5.31
C SER A 288 17.87 14.18 6.14
N GLU A 289 17.72 14.26 7.46
CA GLU A 289 17.90 13.09 8.35
C GLU A 289 16.72 12.10 8.29
N TYR A 290 15.55 12.56 7.84
CA TYR A 290 14.35 11.73 7.82
C TYR A 290 14.07 11.29 6.39
N GLN A 291 14.17 9.98 6.20
CA GLN A 291 13.95 9.34 4.89
C GLN A 291 12.68 9.85 4.22
N TYR A 292 12.75 9.97 2.90
CA TYR A 292 11.59 10.29 2.07
C TYR A 292 10.40 9.38 2.41
N PRO A 293 9.16 9.91 2.44
CA PRO A 293 7.99 9.10 2.69
C PRO A 293 7.91 7.92 1.71
N LEU A 294 7.88 6.72 2.24
CA LEU A 294 7.73 5.47 1.50
C LEU A 294 6.57 4.65 2.08
N PHE A 295 5.94 3.90 1.22
CA PHE A 295 4.91 2.94 1.57
C PHE A 295 4.99 1.76 0.62
N PHE A 296 4.56 0.57 1.04
CA PHE A 296 4.59 -0.62 0.19
C PHE A 296 3.20 -1.23 0.05
N SER A 297 2.96 -1.97 -1.04
CA SER A 297 1.76 -2.77 -1.16
C SER A 297 2.03 -4.11 -1.85
N ILE A 298 1.27 -5.12 -1.44
CA ILE A 298 1.24 -6.42 -2.08
C ILE A 298 -0.10 -6.50 -2.82
N CYS A 299 -0.06 -6.64 -4.14
CA CYS A 299 -1.24 -6.84 -4.97
C CYS A 299 -1.29 -8.29 -5.44
N THR A 300 -2.41 -8.98 -5.25
CA THR A 300 -2.51 -10.39 -5.62
C THR A 300 -3.74 -10.69 -6.49
N GLU A 301 -3.58 -11.60 -7.45
CA GLU A 301 -4.68 -12.22 -8.20
C GLU A 301 -4.43 -13.73 -8.26
N GLY A 302 -5.06 -14.48 -7.34
CA GLY A 302 -4.79 -15.90 -7.22
C GLY A 302 -3.32 -16.18 -6.93
N PRO A 303 -2.62 -16.95 -7.81
CA PRO A 303 -1.20 -17.27 -7.62
C PRO A 303 -0.23 -16.15 -8.01
N TYR A 304 -0.70 -15.05 -8.56
CA TYR A 304 0.15 -13.94 -8.99
C TYR A 304 0.23 -12.89 -7.90
N HIS A 305 1.45 -12.51 -7.53
CA HIS A 305 1.73 -11.55 -6.49
C HIS A 305 2.71 -10.51 -7.00
N GLU A 306 2.47 -9.25 -6.65
CA GLU A 306 3.32 -8.11 -6.99
C GLU A 306 3.62 -7.33 -5.72
N LEU A 307 4.87 -6.97 -5.51
CA LEU A 307 5.29 -6.01 -4.49
C LEU A 307 5.51 -4.66 -5.15
N TRP A 308 4.86 -3.64 -4.63
CA TRP A 308 4.94 -2.27 -5.12
C TRP A 308 5.49 -1.35 -4.04
N ALA A 309 6.30 -0.38 -4.44
CA ALA A 309 6.72 0.74 -3.61
C ALA A 309 5.97 2.01 -4.02
N HIS A 310 5.53 2.77 -3.04
CA HIS A 310 4.86 4.05 -3.24
C HIS A 310 5.74 5.16 -2.70
N TYR A 311 5.82 6.26 -3.43
CA TYR A 311 6.57 7.44 -3.05
C TYR A 311 5.86 8.70 -3.54
N THR A 312 6.29 9.86 -3.05
CA THR A 312 5.72 11.13 -3.45
C THR A 312 6.83 12.15 -3.74
N CYS A 313 6.64 12.94 -4.78
CA CYS A 313 7.51 14.04 -5.15
C CYS A 313 6.69 15.29 -5.46
N VAL A 314 7.37 16.40 -5.72
CA VAL A 314 6.74 17.63 -6.19
C VAL A 314 7.27 17.92 -7.59
N GLU A 315 6.37 17.97 -8.58
CA GLU A 315 6.66 18.28 -9.96
C GLU A 315 5.82 19.49 -10.37
N GLU A 316 6.46 20.49 -10.95
CA GLU A 316 5.79 21.74 -11.36
C GLU A 316 4.91 22.38 -10.26
N GLY A 317 5.34 22.27 -9.00
CA GLY A 317 4.60 22.78 -7.85
C GLY A 317 3.40 21.93 -7.43
N ARG A 318 3.21 20.75 -8.01
CA ARG A 318 2.14 19.82 -7.68
C ARG A 318 2.70 18.59 -6.97
N ARG A 319 2.00 18.14 -5.94
CA ARG A 319 2.32 16.87 -5.29
C ARG A 319 1.84 15.73 -6.15
N ILE A 320 2.75 14.79 -6.42
CA ILE A 320 2.51 13.59 -7.20
C ILE A 320 2.73 12.37 -6.32
N PHE A 321 1.88 11.36 -6.46
CA PHE A 321 2.00 10.07 -5.82
C PHE A 321 2.26 9.02 -6.88
N ASN A 322 3.35 8.29 -6.72
CA ASN A 322 3.78 7.28 -7.68
C ASN A 322 3.77 5.89 -7.05
N MET A 323 3.48 4.90 -7.89
CA MET A 323 3.49 3.48 -7.55
C MET A 323 4.41 2.74 -8.51
N LYS A 324 5.49 2.17 -7.98
CA LYS A 324 6.56 1.48 -8.73
C LYS A 324 6.56 0.00 -8.43
N LEU A 325 6.49 -0.83 -9.47
CA LEU A 325 6.66 -2.28 -9.34
C LEU A 325 8.09 -2.61 -8.93
N VAL A 326 8.24 -3.41 -7.87
CA VAL A 326 9.52 -3.77 -7.28
C VAL A 326 9.85 -5.24 -7.50
N GLU A 327 8.89 -6.13 -7.24
CA GLU A 327 9.09 -7.58 -7.34
C GLU A 327 7.81 -8.27 -7.81
N ILE A 328 7.95 -9.42 -8.49
CA ILE A 328 6.83 -10.23 -8.99
C ILE A 328 7.06 -11.68 -8.59
N CYS A 329 5.98 -12.34 -8.19
CA CYS A 329 5.96 -13.77 -7.90
C CYS A 329 4.81 -14.46 -8.62
N ASN A 330 5.10 -15.63 -9.21
CA ASN A 330 4.09 -16.60 -9.56
C ASN A 330 4.18 -17.79 -8.61
N ALA A 331 3.26 -17.88 -7.66
CA ALA A 331 3.28 -18.91 -6.62
C ALA A 331 3.01 -20.35 -7.14
N MET A 332 2.84 -20.54 -8.45
CA MET A 332 2.89 -21.86 -9.10
C MET A 332 4.33 -22.29 -9.46
N LEU A 333 5.32 -21.39 -9.31
CA LEU A 333 6.74 -21.61 -9.56
C LEU A 333 7.50 -21.44 -8.25
N LYS A 334 8.00 -22.57 -7.70
CA LYS A 334 8.62 -22.59 -6.35
C LYS A 334 9.80 -21.62 -6.24
N GLU A 335 10.55 -21.47 -7.34
CA GLU A 335 11.76 -20.64 -7.41
C GLU A 335 11.51 -19.15 -7.19
N THR A 336 10.33 -18.65 -7.52
CA THR A 336 10.00 -17.21 -7.41
C THR A 336 9.45 -16.81 -6.05
N ILE A 337 9.00 -17.77 -5.25
CA ILE A 337 8.32 -17.48 -3.98
C ILE A 337 9.28 -17.06 -2.90
N GLU A 338 10.43 -17.75 -2.78
CA GLU A 338 11.40 -17.47 -1.71
C GLU A 338 11.99 -16.07 -1.86
N ASP A 339 12.39 -15.68 -3.08
CA ASP A 339 12.92 -14.34 -3.36
C ASP A 339 11.88 -13.25 -3.06
N PHE A 340 10.63 -13.47 -3.47
CA PHE A 340 9.52 -12.57 -3.15
C PHE A 340 9.31 -12.43 -1.63
N PHE A 341 9.36 -13.53 -0.88
CA PHE A 341 9.20 -13.50 0.57
C PHE A 341 10.41 -12.88 1.28
N ILE A 342 11.62 -12.99 0.72
CA ILE A 342 12.79 -12.23 1.18
C ILE A 342 12.54 -10.73 1.04
N ALA A 343 12.03 -10.30 -0.11
CA ALA A 343 11.69 -8.89 -0.34
C ALA A 343 10.61 -8.39 0.64
N VAL A 344 9.55 -9.17 0.84
CA VAL A 344 8.49 -8.85 1.82
C VAL A 344 9.04 -8.80 3.24
N ASP A 345 9.87 -9.78 3.66
CA ASP A 345 10.50 -9.79 4.98
C ASP A 345 11.40 -8.56 5.21
N ASN A 346 12.10 -8.12 4.18
CA ASN A 346 12.91 -6.92 4.23
C ASN A 346 12.07 -5.66 4.44
N VAL A 347 10.89 -5.57 3.79
CA VAL A 347 9.92 -4.49 4.04
C VAL A 347 9.39 -4.54 5.48
N LEU A 348 9.04 -5.73 5.99
CA LEU A 348 8.61 -5.89 7.38
C LEU A 348 9.71 -5.49 8.38
N ARG A 349 10.98 -5.83 8.08
CA ARG A 349 12.12 -5.42 8.90
C ARG A 349 12.28 -3.90 8.90
N TRP A 350 12.25 -3.28 7.73
CA TRP A 350 12.31 -1.82 7.62
C TRP A 350 11.19 -1.14 8.43
N GLY A 351 9.97 -1.65 8.33
CA GLY A 351 8.83 -1.15 9.09
C GLY A 351 8.99 -1.29 10.60
N ALA A 352 9.51 -2.46 11.06
CA ALA A 352 9.73 -2.75 12.48
C ALA A 352 10.85 -1.95 13.12
N ASP A 353 11.86 -1.55 12.35
CA ASP A 353 13.09 -0.95 12.86
C ASP A 353 13.21 0.53 12.42
N THR A 354 13.60 0.77 11.18
CA THR A 354 13.94 2.11 10.66
C THR A 354 12.72 3.03 10.62
N PHE A 355 11.59 2.55 10.08
CA PHE A 355 10.37 3.35 9.97
C PHE A 355 9.78 3.65 11.34
N LEU A 356 9.66 2.65 12.23
CA LEU A 356 9.20 2.83 13.59
C LEU A 356 10.03 3.88 14.34
N LYS A 357 11.37 3.78 14.26
CA LYS A 357 12.27 4.75 14.89
C LYS A 357 12.04 6.15 14.35
N SER A 358 12.01 6.31 13.02
CA SER A 358 11.79 7.61 12.37
C SER A 358 10.47 8.25 12.81
N VAL A 359 9.39 7.48 12.86
CA VAL A 359 8.08 7.99 13.29
C VAL A 359 8.08 8.36 14.77
N ALA A 360 8.67 7.51 15.64
CA ALA A 360 8.73 7.76 17.07
C ALA A 360 9.56 9.02 17.39
N ASP A 361 10.67 9.23 16.71
CA ASP A 361 11.53 10.41 16.90
C ASP A 361 10.78 11.70 16.49
N ARG A 362 10.11 11.70 15.36
CA ARG A 362 9.28 12.82 14.89
C ARG A 362 8.11 13.12 15.85
N MET A 363 7.39 12.09 16.29
CA MET A 363 6.30 12.24 17.24
C MET A 363 6.76 12.77 18.58
N ARG A 364 7.96 12.41 19.02
CA ARG A 364 8.55 12.92 20.27
C ARG A 364 8.82 14.42 20.21
N LEU A 365 9.27 14.93 19.06
CA LEU A 365 9.44 16.39 18.85
C LEU A 365 8.11 17.13 18.98
N VAL A 366 7.05 16.61 18.39
CA VAL A 366 5.69 17.17 18.52
C VAL A 366 5.22 17.14 19.97
N ALA A 367 5.41 16.01 20.68
CA ALA A 367 4.97 15.84 22.05
C ALA A 367 5.65 16.81 23.02
N ILE A 368 6.97 17.00 22.90
CA ILE A 368 7.74 17.92 23.76
C ILE A 368 7.20 19.35 23.61
N LYS A 369 6.97 19.83 22.39
CA LYS A 369 6.39 21.17 22.17
C LYS A 369 5.02 21.32 22.79
N THR A 370 4.14 20.33 22.57
CA THR A 370 2.76 20.39 23.09
C THR A 370 2.77 20.46 24.62
N LEU A 371 3.64 19.71 25.31
CA LEU A 371 3.74 19.73 26.77
C LEU A 371 4.32 21.05 27.28
N THR A 372 5.36 21.60 26.66
CA THR A 372 5.95 22.88 27.08
C THR A 372 5.00 24.08 26.92
N GLN A 373 4.10 24.02 25.94
CA GLN A 373 3.07 25.07 25.79
C GLN A 373 2.00 25.03 26.88
N VAL A 374 1.63 23.84 27.35
CA VAL A 374 0.64 23.67 28.44
C VAL A 374 1.21 24.15 29.77
N ASP A 375 2.48 23.84 30.07
CA ASP A 375 3.13 24.28 31.31
C ASP A 375 3.42 25.80 31.32
N GLY A 376 3.58 26.45 30.17
CA GLY A 376 3.80 27.88 30.02
C GLY A 376 2.52 28.74 30.12
N THR A 377 1.33 28.12 30.06
CA THR A 377 0.03 28.80 30.14
C THR A 377 -0.57 28.86 31.56
N ASN A 378 0.15 28.42 32.58
CA ASN A 378 -0.26 28.67 33.95
C ASN A 378 0.34 30.01 34.45
N PRO A 379 -0.31 31.16 34.27
CA PRO A 379 0.07 32.35 35.00
C PRO A 379 -0.24 32.10 36.47
N ALA A 380 0.77 32.17 37.30
CA ALA A 380 0.62 32.26 38.73
C ALA A 380 -0.44 33.31 39.06
N ASN A 381 -1.53 32.89 39.67
CA ASN A 381 -2.40 33.67 40.48
C ASN A 381 -2.26 33.27 41.93
#